data_4c367550864e60214c14a9a97b36e156
#
_entry.id   4c367550864e60214c14a9a97b36e156
#
_cell.length_a   1.000
_cell.length_b   1.000
_cell.length_c   1.000
_cell.angle_alpha   90.00
_cell.angle_beta   90.00
_cell.angle_gamma   90.00
#
_symmetry.space_group_name_H-M   'P 1'
#
loop_
_entity.id
_entity.type
_entity.pdbx_description
1 polymer ?
#
loop_
_entity_poly.entity_id
_entity_poly.type
_entity_poly.pdbx_seq_one_letter_code
_entity_poly.pdbx_strand_id
1 'polypeptide(L)'
;PENTVGTLSLWREEHISRGNQCRAVTFFKSPRKFEDDVCLDLPFNFTKPLMSKFRNIIYKSYRGSHGYFKEKDGHPPLWRPEGIFDSSFFKFKDWIWKPKIERAIKEYDLFDYDVYHFESGMDFLKSESFVQQLNHLGKKIICHYHGEDLRSRGVMPYIDKHADLNLTNEVDLLSKHPNIEYIFLPFDTSP
;
A
#
# COMPACT_ATOMS: atom_id res chain seq x y z
N PRO A 1 -0.36 -0.10 -4.84
CA PRO A 1 0.13 -1.47 -4.98
C PRO A 1 -0.07 -2.03 -6.38
N GLU A 2 0.72 -3.03 -6.73
CA GLU A 2 0.62 -3.81 -7.96
C GLU A 2 0.46 -5.28 -7.58
N ASN A 3 -0.28 -6.05 -8.37
CA ASN A 3 -0.34 -7.50 -8.17
C ASN A 3 0.90 -8.15 -8.79
N THR A 4 2.04 -8.05 -8.11
CA THR A 4 3.34 -8.46 -8.66
C THR A 4 3.60 -9.95 -8.62
N VAL A 5 2.96 -10.67 -7.69
CA VAL A 5 3.19 -12.11 -7.45
C VAL A 5 1.88 -12.92 -7.38
N GLY A 6 0.75 -12.33 -7.80
CA GLY A 6 -0.54 -13.01 -7.78
C GLY A 6 -1.23 -13.08 -6.40
N THR A 7 -0.59 -12.60 -5.35
CA THR A 7 -1.11 -12.70 -3.98
C THR A 7 -2.48 -12.06 -3.81
N LEU A 8 -2.71 -10.91 -4.44
CA LEU A 8 -4.01 -10.23 -4.36
C LEU A 8 -5.14 -11.05 -4.99
N SER A 9 -4.87 -11.74 -6.10
CA SER A 9 -5.84 -12.64 -6.73
C SER A 9 -6.16 -13.82 -5.80
N LEU A 10 -5.14 -14.44 -5.21
CA LEU A 10 -5.31 -15.56 -4.26
C LEU A 10 -6.08 -15.14 -3.01
N TRP A 11 -5.78 -13.97 -2.42
CA TRP A 11 -6.55 -13.42 -1.31
C TRP A 11 -8.01 -13.22 -1.69
N ARG A 12 -8.27 -12.62 -2.84
CA ARG A 12 -9.63 -12.38 -3.34
C ARG A 12 -10.39 -13.68 -3.55
N GLU A 13 -9.79 -14.65 -4.21
CA GLU A 13 -10.39 -15.97 -4.47
C GLU A 13 -10.74 -16.69 -3.18
N GLU A 14 -9.83 -16.69 -2.20
CA GLU A 14 -10.06 -17.32 -0.90
C GLU A 14 -11.21 -16.65 -0.13
N HIS A 15 -11.30 -15.32 -0.15
CA HIS A 15 -12.44 -14.62 0.46
C HIS A 15 -13.77 -14.95 -0.23
N ILE A 16 -13.78 -15.00 -1.56
CA ILE A 16 -14.98 -15.34 -2.32
C ILE A 16 -15.39 -16.79 -2.06
N SER A 17 -14.45 -17.74 -2.00
CA SER A 17 -14.73 -19.15 -1.69
C SER A 17 -15.39 -19.35 -0.32
N ARG A 18 -15.11 -18.46 0.62
CA ARG A 18 -15.72 -18.41 1.96
C ARG A 18 -17.05 -17.65 2.01
N GLY A 19 -17.58 -17.22 0.88
CA GLY A 19 -18.86 -16.50 0.79
C GLY A 19 -18.79 -15.01 1.05
N ASN A 20 -17.58 -14.42 1.14
CA ASN A 20 -17.41 -12.99 1.29
C ASN A 20 -17.47 -12.26 -0.06
N GLN A 21 -17.97 -11.03 -0.07
CA GLN A 21 -17.75 -10.12 -1.18
C GLN A 21 -16.36 -9.50 -1.06
N CYS A 22 -15.55 -9.61 -2.11
CA CYS A 22 -14.17 -9.11 -2.09
C CYS A 22 -13.81 -8.43 -3.40
N ARG A 23 -13.13 -7.29 -3.29
CA ARG A 23 -12.52 -6.55 -4.39
C ARG A 23 -11.02 -6.37 -4.15
N ALA A 24 -10.23 -6.55 -5.19
CA ALA A 24 -8.81 -6.21 -5.19
C ALA A 24 -8.57 -4.99 -6.08
N VAL A 25 -8.11 -3.89 -5.48
CA VAL A 25 -7.87 -2.63 -6.19
C VAL A 25 -6.37 -2.39 -6.34
N THR A 26 -5.91 -2.26 -7.57
CA THR A 26 -4.50 -2.00 -7.90
C THR A 26 -4.32 -0.60 -8.49
N PHE A 27 -3.15 0.01 -8.26
CA PHE A 27 -2.83 1.34 -8.82
C PHE A 27 -2.39 1.24 -10.27
N PHE A 28 -1.68 0.17 -10.60
CA PHE A 28 -1.09 -0.07 -11.91
C PHE A 28 -1.31 -1.51 -12.32
N LYS A 29 -1.35 -1.75 -13.61
CA LYS A 29 -1.43 -3.09 -14.18
C LYS A 29 -0.23 -3.93 -13.78
N SER A 30 -0.48 -5.19 -13.48
CA SER A 30 0.57 -6.14 -13.16
C SER A 30 1.59 -6.26 -14.31
N PRO A 31 2.89 -6.06 -14.06
CA PRO A 31 3.93 -6.24 -15.08
C PRO A 31 4.08 -7.71 -15.51
N ARG A 32 3.62 -8.65 -14.67
CA ARG A 32 3.64 -10.10 -14.93
C ARG A 32 2.32 -10.64 -15.44
N LYS A 33 1.37 -9.75 -15.80
CA LYS A 33 0.05 -10.12 -16.37
C LYS A 33 -0.83 -10.96 -15.43
N PHE A 34 -0.63 -10.87 -14.12
CA PHE A 34 -1.64 -11.37 -13.20
C PHE A 34 -2.94 -10.61 -13.40
N GLU A 35 -4.05 -11.31 -13.22
CA GLU A 35 -5.36 -10.72 -13.36
C GLU A 35 -5.59 -9.65 -12.29
N ASP A 36 -6.00 -8.45 -12.74
CA ASP A 36 -6.44 -7.37 -11.87
C ASP A 36 -7.97 -7.37 -11.81
N ASP A 37 -8.56 -7.31 -10.63
CA ASP A 37 -10.02 -7.13 -10.48
C ASP A 37 -10.41 -5.69 -10.82
N VAL A 38 -9.87 -4.72 -10.09
CA VAL A 38 -10.02 -3.29 -10.37
C VAL A 38 -8.64 -2.65 -10.51
N CYS A 39 -8.26 -2.28 -11.73
CA CYS A 39 -7.01 -1.56 -11.96
C CYS A 39 -7.28 -0.09 -12.24
N LEU A 40 -6.78 0.79 -11.37
CA LEU A 40 -6.93 2.24 -11.52
C LEU A 40 -6.11 2.80 -12.67
N ASP A 41 -5.06 2.10 -13.12
CA ASP A 41 -4.11 2.55 -14.14
C ASP A 41 -3.75 4.04 -14.00
N LEU A 42 -3.26 4.40 -12.81
CA LEU A 42 -2.96 5.78 -12.44
C LEU A 42 -1.80 6.34 -13.27
N PRO A 43 -1.79 7.65 -13.56
CA PRO A 43 -0.64 8.26 -14.24
C PRO A 43 0.62 8.21 -13.36
N PHE A 44 1.79 8.43 -13.98
CA PHE A 44 3.11 8.34 -13.33
C PHE A 44 3.49 6.95 -12.82
N ASN A 45 3.19 5.92 -13.61
CA ASN A 45 3.74 4.59 -13.33
C ASN A 45 5.27 4.60 -13.52
N PHE A 46 5.98 4.54 -12.39
CA PHE A 46 7.45 4.57 -12.35
C PHE A 46 8.12 3.27 -12.82
N THR A 47 7.36 2.24 -13.16
CA THR A 47 7.90 1.01 -13.77
C THR A 47 8.20 1.18 -15.25
N LYS A 48 7.60 2.19 -15.92
CA LYS A 48 7.89 2.49 -17.34
C LYS A 48 9.31 3.08 -17.51
N PRO A 49 10.06 2.70 -18.56
CA PRO A 49 11.49 3.03 -18.71
C PRO A 49 11.83 4.53 -18.59
N LEU A 50 11.01 5.40 -19.17
CA LEU A 50 11.22 6.84 -19.11
C LEU A 50 11.00 7.40 -17.71
N MET A 51 9.95 6.94 -17.03
CA MET A 51 9.63 7.34 -15.66
C MET A 51 10.59 6.72 -14.65
N SER A 52 11.13 5.53 -14.92
CA SER A 52 12.14 4.91 -14.06
C SER A 52 13.45 5.70 -14.04
N LYS A 53 13.87 6.30 -15.18
CA LYS A 53 15.02 7.20 -15.21
C LYS A 53 14.79 8.45 -14.38
N PHE A 54 13.61 9.06 -14.50
CA PHE A 54 13.22 10.23 -13.70
C PHE A 54 13.14 9.88 -12.22
N ARG A 55 12.51 8.76 -11.88
CA ARG A 55 12.51 8.21 -10.51
C ARG A 55 13.92 8.03 -9.99
N ASN A 56 14.84 7.45 -10.76
CA ASN A 56 16.20 7.18 -10.31
C ASN A 56 17.01 8.44 -10.06
N ILE A 57 16.72 9.54 -10.74
CA ILE A 57 17.32 10.86 -10.47
C ILE A 57 16.80 11.39 -9.12
N ILE A 58 15.48 11.34 -8.91
CA ILE A 58 14.86 11.77 -7.65
C ILE A 58 15.26 10.82 -6.51
N TYR A 59 15.20 9.51 -6.72
CA TYR A 59 15.53 8.50 -5.70
C TYR A 59 17.04 8.39 -5.42
N LYS A 60 17.91 8.76 -6.34
CA LYS A 60 19.35 8.85 -6.02
C LYS A 60 19.65 9.99 -5.06
N SER A 61 18.95 11.10 -5.18
CA SER A 61 19.03 12.14 -4.16
C SER A 61 18.39 11.70 -2.83
N TYR A 62 17.38 10.85 -2.88
CA TYR A 62 16.63 10.33 -1.76
C TYR A 62 17.34 9.16 -1.03
N ARG A 63 17.86 8.17 -1.75
CA ARG A 63 18.62 7.04 -1.18
C ARG A 63 20.09 7.38 -0.84
N GLY A 64 20.65 8.38 -1.48
CA GLY A 64 22.07 8.74 -1.27
C GLY A 64 22.35 9.44 0.03
N SER A 65 21.36 10.09 0.65
CA SER A 65 21.53 10.85 1.88
C SER A 65 21.13 10.08 3.16
N HIS A 66 20.30 9.07 3.05
CA HIS A 66 19.59 8.54 4.22
C HIS A 66 19.62 7.03 4.33
N GLY A 67 20.58 6.30 4.01
CA GLY A 67 20.64 4.86 4.23
C GLY A 67 19.42 4.30 5.00
N TYR A 68 19.25 3.05 5.11
CA TYR A 68 18.22 2.45 5.97
C TYR A 68 18.13 3.22 7.27
N PHE A 69 16.94 3.68 7.65
CA PHE A 69 16.71 4.28 8.96
C PHE A 69 17.40 3.41 10.02
N LYS A 70 18.05 4.02 11.00
CA LYS A 70 18.59 3.24 12.12
C LYS A 70 17.46 2.48 12.72
N GLU A 71 17.38 1.21 12.38
CA GLU A 71 16.34 0.31 12.83
C GLU A 71 16.34 0.28 14.36
N LYS A 72 15.22 0.56 14.94
CA LYS A 72 14.99 0.42 16.37
C LYS A 72 13.79 -0.50 16.57
N ASP A 73 14.01 -1.59 17.26
CA ASP A 73 12.96 -2.55 17.55
C ASP A 73 11.77 -1.88 18.25
N GLY A 74 10.57 -2.21 17.80
CA GLY A 74 9.32 -1.64 18.30
C GLY A 74 9.04 -0.18 17.90
N HIS A 75 9.87 0.42 17.06
CA HIS A 75 9.71 1.81 16.62
C HIS A 75 9.90 1.93 15.10
N PRO A 76 8.88 1.58 14.30
CA PRO A 76 8.98 1.71 12.86
C PRO A 76 9.19 3.17 12.45
N PRO A 77 9.99 3.42 11.41
CA PRO A 77 10.16 4.78 10.90
C PRO A 77 8.82 5.30 10.35
N LEU A 78 8.50 6.55 10.62
CA LEU A 78 7.30 7.19 10.05
C LEU A 78 7.62 7.79 8.68
N TRP A 79 6.78 7.51 7.71
CA TRP A 79 6.87 8.16 6.41
C TRP A 79 6.59 9.66 6.53
N ARG A 80 7.46 10.44 5.93
CA ARG A 80 7.29 11.90 5.79
C ARG A 80 8.02 12.38 4.53
N PRO A 81 7.53 13.44 3.87
CA PRO A 81 8.29 14.07 2.80
C PRO A 81 9.56 14.74 3.38
N GLU A 82 10.68 14.63 2.68
CA GLU A 82 11.98 15.09 3.15
C GLU A 82 12.27 16.58 2.91
N GLY A 83 11.33 17.30 2.35
CA GLY A 83 11.49 18.73 2.11
C GLY A 83 10.34 19.32 1.31
N ILE A 84 10.50 20.60 0.98
CA ILE A 84 9.45 21.35 0.26
C ILE A 84 9.21 20.77 -1.12
N PHE A 85 10.25 20.37 -1.84
CA PHE A 85 10.12 19.79 -3.18
C PHE A 85 9.41 18.45 -3.15
N ASP A 86 9.76 17.57 -2.22
CA ASP A 86 9.10 16.29 -2.03
C ASP A 86 7.63 16.47 -1.64
N SER A 87 7.37 17.34 -0.68
CA SER A 87 6.02 17.68 -0.26
C SER A 87 5.17 18.19 -1.43
N SER A 88 5.74 19.10 -2.25
CA SER A 88 5.06 19.64 -3.42
C SER A 88 4.79 18.59 -4.48
N PHE A 89 5.76 17.69 -4.71
CA PHE A 89 5.61 16.59 -5.66
C PHE A 89 4.49 15.64 -5.24
N PHE A 90 4.43 15.22 -3.98
CA PHE A 90 3.38 14.32 -3.50
C PHE A 90 2.00 14.99 -3.52
N LYS A 91 1.91 16.27 -3.14
CA LYS A 91 0.65 17.04 -3.25
C LYS A 91 0.16 17.14 -4.70
N PHE A 92 1.08 17.41 -5.63
CA PHE A 92 0.77 17.46 -7.06
C PHE A 92 0.31 16.10 -7.60
N LYS A 93 1.00 15.02 -7.20
CA LYS A 93 0.62 13.66 -7.54
C LYS A 93 -0.78 13.31 -7.01
N ASP A 94 -1.05 13.59 -5.74
CA ASP A 94 -2.34 13.36 -5.10
C ASP A 94 -3.44 14.14 -5.83
N TRP A 95 -3.20 15.40 -6.20
CA TRP A 95 -4.13 16.21 -6.97
C TRP A 95 -4.50 15.59 -8.32
N ILE A 96 -3.52 15.05 -9.05
CA ILE A 96 -3.77 14.37 -10.33
C ILE A 96 -4.51 13.04 -10.15
N TRP A 97 -4.19 12.29 -9.10
CA TRP A 97 -4.76 10.98 -8.87
C TRP A 97 -6.19 11.03 -8.32
N LYS A 98 -6.48 12.04 -7.52
CA LYS A 98 -7.72 12.20 -6.79
C LYS A 98 -8.99 12.02 -7.63
N PRO A 99 -9.16 12.66 -8.81
CA PRO A 99 -10.39 12.52 -9.58
C PRO A 99 -10.65 11.08 -10.07
N LYS A 100 -9.58 10.34 -10.37
CA LYS A 100 -9.68 8.95 -10.84
C LYS A 100 -10.00 8.00 -9.68
N ILE A 101 -9.42 8.26 -8.52
CA ILE A 101 -9.70 7.53 -7.29
C ILE A 101 -11.14 7.77 -6.83
N GLU A 102 -11.61 9.01 -6.78
CA GLU A 102 -12.98 9.35 -6.39
C GLU A 102 -14.02 8.73 -7.33
N ARG A 103 -13.71 8.66 -8.63
CA ARG A 103 -14.55 7.94 -9.59
C ARG A 103 -14.63 6.45 -9.26
N ALA A 104 -13.49 5.80 -9.03
CA ALA A 104 -13.44 4.38 -8.70
C ALA A 104 -14.14 4.07 -7.38
N ILE A 105 -13.99 4.93 -6.36
CA ILE A 105 -14.69 4.79 -5.08
C ILE A 105 -16.21 4.72 -5.31
N LYS A 106 -16.75 5.58 -6.18
CA LYS A 106 -18.18 5.62 -6.50
C LYS A 106 -18.61 4.46 -7.41
N GLU A 107 -17.81 4.14 -8.42
CA GLU A 107 -18.13 3.12 -9.41
C GLU A 107 -18.17 1.71 -8.83
N TYR A 108 -17.32 1.46 -7.84
CA TYR A 108 -17.20 0.15 -7.19
C TYR A 108 -17.71 0.12 -5.76
N ASP A 109 -18.41 1.17 -5.31
CA ASP A 109 -19.00 1.31 -3.97
C ASP A 109 -17.99 0.98 -2.86
N LEU A 110 -16.76 1.52 -2.99
CA LEU A 110 -15.64 1.13 -2.14
C LEU A 110 -15.80 1.49 -0.65
N PHE A 111 -16.86 2.17 -0.23
CA PHE A 111 -17.19 2.38 1.18
C PHE A 111 -18.16 1.36 1.76
N ASP A 112 -18.70 0.47 0.94
CA ASP A 112 -19.73 -0.49 1.38
C ASP A 112 -19.17 -1.78 1.98
N TYR A 113 -17.85 -1.94 1.97
CA TYR A 113 -17.20 -3.08 2.60
C TYR A 113 -17.00 -2.87 4.10
N ASP A 114 -16.90 -3.97 4.86
CA ASP A 114 -16.71 -3.94 6.32
C ASP A 114 -15.23 -3.89 6.70
N VAL A 115 -14.37 -4.52 5.88
CA VAL A 115 -12.94 -4.71 6.15
C VAL A 115 -12.11 -4.25 4.97
N TYR A 116 -11.05 -3.51 5.24
CA TYR A 116 -10.11 -2.97 4.25
C TYR A 116 -8.71 -3.45 4.54
N HIS A 117 -8.12 -4.15 3.59
CA HIS A 117 -6.77 -4.66 3.66
C HIS A 117 -5.84 -3.81 2.80
N PHE A 118 -4.89 -3.13 3.43
CA PHE A 118 -3.92 -2.24 2.79
C PHE A 118 -2.57 -2.92 2.64
N GLU A 119 -2.29 -3.37 1.44
CA GLU A 119 -0.97 -3.87 1.06
C GLU A 119 0.08 -2.76 1.16
N SER A 120 1.21 -3.08 1.77
CA SER A 120 2.27 -2.12 2.08
C SER A 120 1.82 -0.98 3.02
N GLY A 121 0.72 -1.13 3.74
CA GLY A 121 0.19 -0.08 4.62
C GLY A 121 0.05 1.27 3.91
N MET A 122 -0.43 1.29 2.66
CA MET A 122 -0.56 2.52 1.85
C MET A 122 -2.00 2.79 1.44
N ASP A 123 -2.47 4.00 1.73
CA ASP A 123 -3.69 4.56 1.17
C ASP A 123 -3.54 4.88 -0.33
N PHE A 124 -4.63 5.17 -1.00
CA PHE A 124 -4.64 5.67 -2.38
C PHE A 124 -3.83 6.96 -2.55
N LEU A 125 -3.93 7.85 -1.59
CA LEU A 125 -3.25 9.14 -1.57
C LEU A 125 -2.29 9.25 -0.38
N LYS A 126 -1.27 10.06 -0.52
CA LYS A 126 -0.32 10.34 0.58
C LYS A 126 -0.95 11.21 1.68
N SER A 127 -2.07 11.85 1.41
CA SER A 127 -2.90 12.54 2.42
C SER A 127 -3.64 11.58 3.35
N GLU A 128 -3.70 10.28 3.07
CA GLU A 128 -4.42 9.24 3.83
C GLU A 128 -5.93 9.53 3.98
N SER A 129 -6.50 10.28 3.02
CA SER A 129 -7.89 10.75 3.12
C SER A 129 -8.94 9.65 3.01
N PHE A 130 -8.66 8.56 2.32
CA PHE A 130 -9.58 7.43 2.23
C PHE A 130 -9.63 6.66 3.56
N VAL A 131 -8.49 6.36 4.15
CA VAL A 131 -8.40 5.70 5.46
C VAL A 131 -9.03 6.56 6.57
N GLN A 132 -8.87 7.89 6.51
CA GLN A 132 -9.54 8.79 7.45
C GLN A 132 -11.06 8.65 7.38
N GLN A 133 -11.62 8.56 6.18
CA GLN A 133 -13.05 8.33 5.99
C GLN A 133 -13.49 6.94 6.47
N LEU A 134 -12.72 5.89 6.20
CA LEU A 134 -12.99 4.54 6.69
C LEU A 134 -13.05 4.50 8.22
N ASN A 135 -12.07 5.10 8.86
CA ASN A 135 -12.03 5.18 10.33
C ASN A 135 -13.24 5.96 10.89
N HIS A 136 -13.62 7.07 10.24
CA HIS A 136 -14.81 7.83 10.62
C HIS A 136 -16.10 7.01 10.47
N LEU A 137 -16.17 6.14 9.48
CA LEU A 137 -17.30 5.23 9.23
C LEU A 137 -17.25 3.96 10.12
N GLY A 138 -16.26 3.82 11.00
CA GLY A 138 -16.09 2.67 11.88
C GLY A 138 -15.72 1.37 11.15
N LYS A 139 -15.13 1.46 9.96
CA LYS A 139 -14.70 0.32 9.17
C LYS A 139 -13.43 -0.30 9.74
N LYS A 140 -13.24 -1.61 9.52
CA LYS A 140 -12.05 -2.33 9.97
C LYS A 140 -10.89 -2.16 9.01
N ILE A 141 -9.72 -1.86 9.53
CA ILE A 141 -8.51 -1.56 8.78
C ILE A 141 -7.42 -2.58 9.13
N ILE A 142 -6.95 -3.28 8.11
CA ILE A 142 -5.82 -4.22 8.21
C ILE A 142 -4.68 -3.67 7.37
N CYS A 143 -3.48 -3.62 7.91
CA CYS A 143 -2.25 -3.29 7.19
C CYS A 143 -1.37 -4.52 7.07
N HIS A 144 -0.89 -4.78 5.86
CA HIS A 144 0.12 -5.80 5.60
C HIS A 144 1.43 -5.13 5.19
N TYR A 145 2.43 -5.23 6.05
CA TYR A 145 3.74 -4.63 5.85
C TYR A 145 4.73 -5.64 5.27
N HIS A 146 5.49 -5.18 4.29
CA HIS A 146 6.61 -5.90 3.70
C HIS A 146 7.94 -5.24 4.10
N GLY A 147 9.06 -5.88 3.73
CA GLY A 147 10.37 -5.43 4.14
C GLY A 147 10.72 -3.98 3.78
N GLU A 148 10.33 -3.53 2.58
CA GLU A 148 10.61 -2.16 2.15
C GLU A 148 9.86 -1.12 3.01
N ASP A 149 8.69 -1.47 3.51
CA ASP A 149 7.83 -0.56 4.29
C ASP A 149 8.43 -0.27 5.67
N LEU A 150 8.91 -1.29 6.35
CA LEU A 150 9.47 -1.19 7.70
C LEU A 150 10.98 -0.93 7.72
N ARG A 151 11.72 -1.30 6.63
CA ARG A 151 13.19 -1.11 6.58
C ARG A 151 13.62 0.20 5.94
N SER A 152 12.81 0.79 5.02
CA SER A 152 13.30 1.92 4.21
C SER A 152 12.30 3.04 3.97
N ARG A 153 11.04 2.73 3.66
CA ARG A 153 10.04 3.76 3.35
C ARG A 153 9.47 4.44 4.59
N GLY A 154 9.25 3.66 5.61
CA GLY A 154 8.47 4.04 6.78
C GLY A 154 6.95 3.79 6.62
N VAL A 155 6.27 3.65 7.76
CA VAL A 155 4.83 3.45 7.85
C VAL A 155 4.07 4.76 7.65
N MET A 156 2.90 4.70 7.04
CA MET A 156 2.03 5.87 6.90
C MET A 156 1.39 6.20 8.25
N PRO A 157 1.57 7.44 8.75
CA PRO A 157 1.30 7.74 10.17
C PRO A 157 -0.15 7.54 10.61
N TYR A 158 -1.11 7.90 9.75
CA TYR A 158 -2.53 7.79 10.11
C TYR A 158 -3.02 6.35 10.06
N ILE A 159 -2.72 5.65 8.97
CA ILE A 159 -3.13 4.25 8.78
C ILE A 159 -2.52 3.34 9.84
N ASP A 160 -1.24 3.51 10.15
CA ASP A 160 -0.53 2.74 11.17
C ASP A 160 -1.15 2.92 12.55
N LYS A 161 -1.49 4.15 12.90
CA LYS A 161 -2.10 4.49 14.19
C LYS A 161 -3.51 3.93 14.36
N HIS A 162 -4.27 3.78 13.27
CA HIS A 162 -5.69 3.43 13.31
C HIS A 162 -6.00 2.06 12.72
N ALA A 163 -4.96 1.29 12.34
CA ALA A 163 -5.14 -0.09 11.93
C ALA A 163 -5.62 -0.94 13.11
N ASP A 164 -6.67 -1.74 12.86
CA ASP A 164 -7.15 -2.74 13.83
C ASP A 164 -6.19 -3.92 13.92
N LEU A 165 -5.45 -4.21 12.83
CA LEU A 165 -4.50 -5.32 12.74
C LEU A 165 -3.35 -4.97 11.79
N ASN A 166 -2.13 -5.19 12.23
CA ASN A 166 -0.92 -5.11 11.41
C ASN A 166 -0.34 -6.50 11.20
N LEU A 167 -0.04 -6.83 9.95
CA LEU A 167 0.43 -8.14 9.53
C LEU A 167 1.77 -8.03 8.79
N THR A 168 2.54 -9.09 8.85
CA THR A 168 3.71 -9.30 7.99
C THR A 168 3.92 -10.79 7.69
N ASN A 169 4.46 -11.08 6.53
CA ASN A 169 4.92 -12.42 6.15
C ASN A 169 6.44 -12.58 6.31
N GLU A 170 7.13 -11.59 6.89
CA GLU A 170 8.58 -11.58 7.07
C GLU A 170 8.92 -11.65 8.56
N VAL A 171 9.51 -12.75 9.01
CA VAL A 171 9.76 -13.05 10.43
C VAL A 171 10.66 -12.01 11.12
N ASP A 172 11.64 -11.47 10.38
CA ASP A 172 12.55 -10.45 10.91
C ASP A 172 11.88 -9.08 11.16
N LEU A 173 10.71 -8.85 10.59
CA LEU A 173 9.94 -7.63 10.81
C LEU A 173 9.12 -7.65 12.10
N LEU A 174 8.95 -8.80 12.72
CA LEU A 174 8.18 -8.92 13.97
C LEU A 174 8.77 -8.09 15.12
N SER A 175 10.07 -7.88 15.14
CA SER A 175 10.72 -7.02 16.12
C SER A 175 10.65 -5.52 15.79
N LYS A 176 10.32 -5.16 14.54
CA LYS A 176 10.41 -3.78 14.04
C LYS A 176 9.17 -2.94 14.38
N HIS A 177 8.05 -3.58 14.65
CA HIS A 177 6.79 -2.91 14.95
C HIS A 177 6.17 -3.48 16.24
N PRO A 178 5.64 -2.63 17.16
CA PRO A 178 5.18 -3.09 18.48
C PRO A 178 3.91 -3.96 18.40
N ASN A 179 3.10 -3.78 17.36
CA ASN A 179 1.80 -4.43 17.20
C ASN A 179 1.70 -5.08 15.81
N ILE A 180 2.55 -6.05 15.52
CA ILE A 180 2.53 -6.75 14.23
C ILE A 180 2.45 -8.25 14.45
N GLU A 181 1.63 -8.92 13.65
CA GLU A 181 1.44 -10.36 13.70
C GLU A 181 1.95 -11.02 12.41
N TYR A 182 2.40 -12.25 12.54
CA TYR A 182 2.86 -13.03 11.40
C TYR A 182 1.69 -13.69 10.68
N ILE A 183 1.70 -13.63 9.36
CA ILE A 183 0.76 -14.35 8.49
C ILE A 183 1.51 -15.06 7.35
N PHE A 184 1.06 -16.26 7.02
CA PHE A 184 1.51 -16.92 5.80
C PHE A 184 0.84 -16.31 4.58
N LEU A 185 1.62 -16.01 3.54
CA LEU A 185 1.03 -15.61 2.25
C LEU A 185 0.27 -16.79 1.64
N PRO A 186 -0.89 -16.54 1.03
CA PRO A 186 -1.56 -17.58 0.25
C PRO A 186 -0.70 -17.92 -0.97
N PHE A 187 -0.62 -19.20 -1.28
CA PHE A 187 -0.02 -19.70 -2.51
C PHE A 187 -0.81 -20.90 -3.01
N ASP A 188 -0.87 -21.01 -4.33
CA ASP A 188 -1.55 -22.12 -4.96
C ASP A 188 -0.73 -23.41 -4.75
N THR A 189 -1.36 -24.39 -4.14
CA THR A 189 -0.80 -25.73 -3.92
C THR A 189 -1.35 -26.76 -4.91
N SER A 190 -2.15 -26.34 -5.87
CA SER A 190 -2.68 -27.23 -6.90
C SER A 190 -1.57 -27.80 -7.75
N PRO A 191 -1.57 -29.13 -8.03
CA PRO A 191 -0.56 -29.79 -8.84
C PRO A 191 -0.62 -29.36 -10.31
#